data_ae1b5be3b43b7c38d0bb8eb8127e2d2e
#
_entry.id   ae1b5be3b43b7c38d0bb8eb8127e2d2e
#
_cell.length_a   1.000
_cell.length_b   1.000
_cell.length_c   1.000
_cell.angle_alpha   90.00
_cell.angle_beta   90.00
_cell.angle_gamma   90.00
#
_symmetry.space_group_name_H-M   'P 1'
#
loop_
_entity.id
_entity.type
_entity.pdbx_description
1 polymer ?
#
loop_
_entity_poly.entity_id
_entity_poly.type
_entity_poly.pdbx_seq_one_letter_code
_entity_poly.pdbx_strand_id
1 'polypeptide(L)'
;MLRLLKLTPWFLLSALVACSETPESRTAEQQSRIDAQNLSEIVKTLASDEFQGRAPGGPGEEKTVSYLIEQFSSLGLKPGGENGGWTQAVPLIHTQLESAASARFKLTTNDQPLRQGKDIEFSTTRAIDNLDIDEAGVVFVGFGADAPERGWDDFGGIDLTGKLALFLVNDTDFAAQPEEPVANLFGGKRMTYYGRWTYKFEEAARRGAIGALVIHETEGAGYGWNVASSSPGENYAIERAADSLPPVALQGWLHGDAAAALFSAAGLSLAEQSERARKDEFTAFELAGVTFSASSQVATETIVSSNVLAVLPGATQADEAIMLSAHWDAYGVGTADAEGKTVRPGANDDALGVAGVIELARVLSNGPQLERSIVFAAWTAEESGLLGSEYYANNPLYPLEKTAANLTLDILQTAGLAKDVILVGEGQSDLEDDLQLAAALQERTVTPENLPENGLFFRADHFSLARRGVPVLLIMAIAGGADLIDGGRAAGDQWIADYTGNCYHQTCDAWSEDWNLDGAVQDIQLFETIVKDLGSSHRWPQWREGSEFKALRDASAAQRR
;
A
#
# COMPACT_ATOMS: atom_id res chain seq x y z
N MET A 1 42.10 51.88 75.66
CA MET A 1 41.66 52.54 74.43
C MET A 1 41.75 51.52 73.29
N LEU A 2 40.65 50.83 73.01
CA LEU A 2 40.53 50.04 71.81
C LEU A 2 39.05 49.93 71.46
N ARG A 3 38.67 50.49 70.33
CA ARG A 3 37.29 50.48 69.83
C ARG A 3 37.03 49.15 69.13
N LEU A 4 36.02 48.42 69.59
CA LEU A 4 35.46 47.24 68.88
C LEU A 4 34.57 47.73 67.73
N LEU A 5 34.91 47.31 66.51
CA LEU A 5 33.98 47.35 65.36
C LEU A 5 33.08 46.17 65.38
N LYS A 6 31.76 46.42 65.35
CA LYS A 6 30.72 45.40 65.12
C LYS A 6 30.59 45.13 63.61
N LEU A 7 30.84 43.88 63.18
CA LEU A 7 30.52 43.38 61.87
C LEU A 7 29.10 42.78 61.88
N THR A 8 28.20 43.32 61.07
CA THR A 8 26.86 42.78 60.77
C THR A 8 26.98 41.84 59.54
N PRO A 9 26.42 40.62 59.56
CA PRO A 9 26.42 39.77 58.36
C PRO A 9 25.23 40.15 57.45
N TRP A 10 25.55 40.44 56.21
CA TRP A 10 24.57 40.53 55.12
C TRP A 10 24.17 39.12 54.67
N PHE A 11 22.87 38.77 54.84
CA PHE A 11 22.27 37.62 54.18
C PHE A 11 21.99 37.98 52.71
N LEU A 12 22.73 37.36 51.78
CA LEU A 12 22.35 37.34 50.37
C LEU A 12 21.20 36.34 50.19
N LEU A 13 20.01 36.86 49.92
CA LEU A 13 18.85 36.09 49.47
C LEU A 13 19.01 35.82 47.96
N SER A 14 19.48 34.62 47.60
CA SER A 14 19.51 34.17 46.18
C SER A 14 18.08 33.84 45.78
N ALA A 15 17.44 34.71 45.01
CA ALA A 15 16.18 34.41 44.33
C ALA A 15 16.49 33.44 43.17
N LEU A 16 16.09 32.19 43.32
CA LEU A 16 15.98 31.25 42.20
C LEU A 16 14.81 31.74 41.33
N VAL A 17 15.13 32.37 40.21
CA VAL A 17 14.21 32.60 39.11
C VAL A 17 14.04 31.23 38.41
N ALA A 18 12.99 30.53 38.69
CA ALA A 18 12.52 29.42 37.87
C ALA A 18 12.08 30.03 36.51
N CYS A 19 12.90 29.92 35.47
CA CYS A 19 12.47 30.14 34.12
C CYS A 19 11.44 29.04 33.81
N SER A 20 10.16 29.35 33.88
CA SER A 20 9.15 28.62 33.15
C SER A 20 9.38 28.95 31.69
N GLU A 21 9.89 27.99 30.90
CA GLU A 21 9.89 28.10 29.46
C GLU A 21 8.43 28.21 29.01
N THR A 22 8.04 29.41 28.61
CA THR A 22 6.84 29.60 27.82
C THR A 22 7.08 28.94 26.47
N PRO A 23 6.12 28.20 25.88
CA PRO A 23 6.26 27.69 24.53
C PRO A 23 6.63 28.85 23.62
N GLU A 24 7.81 28.82 23.03
CA GLU A 24 8.22 29.80 22.04
C GLU A 24 7.19 29.80 20.92
N SER A 25 6.56 30.95 20.65
CA SER A 25 5.71 31.10 19.48
C SER A 25 6.59 30.93 18.26
N ARG A 26 6.40 29.86 17.49
CA ARG A 26 7.12 29.62 16.22
C ARG A 26 7.03 30.85 15.34
N THR A 27 8.13 31.18 14.68
CA THR A 27 8.16 32.28 13.71
C THR A 27 7.30 31.93 12.50
N ALA A 28 6.81 32.93 11.77
CA ALA A 28 6.03 32.69 10.52
C ALA A 28 6.81 31.83 9.50
N GLU A 29 8.15 31.96 9.49
CA GLU A 29 9.03 31.15 8.62
C GLU A 29 9.08 29.67 9.05
N GLN A 30 9.09 29.38 10.35
CA GLN A 30 9.02 28.00 10.87
C GLN A 30 7.64 27.37 10.65
N GLN A 31 6.56 28.16 10.69
CA GLN A 31 5.21 27.70 10.40
C GLN A 31 4.99 27.35 8.93
N SER A 32 5.79 27.87 8.02
CA SER A 32 5.67 27.66 6.56
C SER A 32 6.53 26.51 6.02
N ARG A 33 7.24 25.75 6.87
CA ARG A 33 8.11 24.64 6.46
C ARG A 33 7.68 23.32 7.08
N ILE A 34 7.87 22.21 6.36
CA ILE A 34 7.76 20.86 6.91
C ILE A 34 8.77 20.71 8.05
N ASP A 35 8.35 20.17 9.18
CA ASP A 35 9.13 20.12 10.42
C ASP A 35 9.38 18.67 10.84
N ALA A 36 10.65 18.25 10.83
CA ALA A 36 11.06 16.89 11.20
C ALA A 36 10.67 16.52 12.64
N GLN A 37 10.67 17.49 13.58
CA GLN A 37 10.26 17.22 14.94
C GLN A 37 8.75 16.92 15.03
N ASN A 38 7.90 17.67 14.30
CA ASN A 38 6.47 17.37 14.23
C ASN A 38 6.22 16.00 13.63
N LEU A 39 6.90 15.64 12.51
CA LEU A 39 6.81 14.31 11.93
C LEU A 39 7.13 13.24 12.98
N SER A 40 8.25 13.39 13.69
CA SER A 40 8.68 12.44 14.73
C SER A 40 7.65 12.31 15.86
N GLU A 41 7.07 13.42 16.34
CA GLU A 41 6.09 13.42 17.43
C GLU A 41 4.76 12.75 17.01
N ILE A 42 4.30 12.99 15.78
CA ILE A 42 3.10 12.34 15.22
C ILE A 42 3.33 10.84 15.10
N VAL A 43 4.45 10.42 14.49
CA VAL A 43 4.79 9.00 14.37
C VAL A 43 4.92 8.33 15.73
N LYS A 44 5.64 8.95 16.67
CA LYS A 44 5.77 8.43 18.04
C LYS A 44 4.43 8.21 18.73
N THR A 45 3.46 9.08 18.46
CA THR A 45 2.11 8.95 18.98
C THR A 45 1.37 7.80 18.33
N LEU A 46 1.27 7.80 16.99
CA LEU A 46 0.51 6.80 16.24
C LEU A 46 1.10 5.38 16.37
N ALA A 47 2.43 5.26 16.45
CA ALA A 47 3.13 3.99 16.61
C ALA A 47 3.28 3.54 18.07
N SER A 48 2.69 4.26 19.04
CA SER A 48 2.76 3.85 20.43
C SER A 48 1.86 2.63 20.73
N ASP A 49 2.21 1.86 21.76
CA ASP A 49 1.42 0.70 22.20
C ASP A 49 -0.03 1.06 22.53
N GLU A 50 -0.31 2.33 22.86
CA GLU A 50 -1.65 2.82 23.13
C GLU A 50 -2.57 2.71 21.92
N PHE A 51 -2.03 2.83 20.70
CA PHE A 51 -2.75 2.72 19.44
C PHE A 51 -2.83 1.26 18.92
N GLN A 52 -2.22 0.31 19.61
CA GLN A 52 -2.33 -1.14 19.38
C GLN A 52 -2.14 -1.57 17.93
N GLY A 53 -1.24 -0.89 17.20
CA GLY A 53 -0.94 -1.19 15.80
C GLY A 53 -2.09 -0.92 14.83
N ARG A 54 -3.09 -0.14 15.22
CA ARG A 54 -4.11 0.51 14.35
C ARG A 54 -4.84 -0.42 13.37
N ALA A 55 -5.10 -1.70 13.73
CA ALA A 55 -5.86 -2.59 12.86
C ALA A 55 -7.30 -2.10 12.65
N PRO A 56 -7.86 -2.24 11.42
CA PRO A 56 -9.26 -1.92 11.14
C PRO A 56 -10.22 -2.73 12.03
N GLY A 57 -11.22 -2.06 12.60
CA GLY A 57 -12.16 -2.68 13.57
C GLY A 57 -11.55 -2.96 14.94
N GLY A 58 -10.26 -2.76 15.11
CA GLY A 58 -9.54 -2.99 16.36
C GLY A 58 -9.66 -1.82 17.36
N PRO A 59 -9.24 -2.03 18.62
CA PRO A 59 -9.31 -0.99 19.66
C PRO A 59 -8.47 0.26 19.35
N GLY A 60 -7.44 0.14 18.49
CA GLY A 60 -6.61 1.25 18.05
C GLY A 60 -7.28 2.18 17.04
N GLU A 61 -8.27 1.71 16.29
CA GLU A 61 -8.95 2.49 15.25
C GLU A 61 -9.62 3.74 15.81
N GLU A 62 -10.46 3.61 16.85
CA GLU A 62 -11.19 4.74 17.42
C GLU A 62 -10.25 5.87 17.87
N LYS A 63 -9.11 5.49 18.48
CA LYS A 63 -8.09 6.45 18.91
C LYS A 63 -7.42 7.11 17.71
N THR A 64 -7.09 6.34 16.68
CA THR A 64 -6.44 6.83 15.47
C THR A 64 -7.35 7.81 14.74
N VAL A 65 -8.59 7.43 14.48
CA VAL A 65 -9.59 8.29 13.82
C VAL A 65 -9.81 9.58 14.60
N SER A 66 -9.96 9.47 15.94
CA SER A 66 -10.11 10.64 16.81
C SER A 66 -8.89 11.56 16.77
N TYR A 67 -7.69 11.00 16.82
CA TYR A 67 -6.44 11.75 16.73
C TYR A 67 -6.32 12.49 15.38
N LEU A 68 -6.60 11.83 14.26
CA LEU A 68 -6.54 12.44 12.93
C LEU A 68 -7.55 13.59 12.79
N ILE A 69 -8.79 13.40 13.28
CA ILE A 69 -9.81 14.45 13.29
C ILE A 69 -9.35 15.65 14.13
N GLU A 70 -8.74 15.41 15.30
CA GLU A 70 -8.19 16.47 16.14
C GLU A 70 -7.07 17.23 15.42
N GLN A 71 -6.11 16.52 14.79
CA GLN A 71 -5.05 17.15 14.02
C GLN A 71 -5.61 18.05 12.92
N PHE A 72 -6.46 17.53 12.04
CA PHE A 72 -7.02 18.28 10.92
C PHE A 72 -7.92 19.45 11.39
N SER A 73 -8.75 19.23 12.40
CA SER A 73 -9.63 20.29 12.91
C SER A 73 -8.86 21.42 13.59
N SER A 74 -7.76 21.11 14.31
CA SER A 74 -6.89 22.10 14.95
C SER A 74 -6.21 23.03 13.96
N LEU A 75 -5.97 22.54 12.74
CA LEU A 75 -5.42 23.30 11.61
C LEU A 75 -6.48 24.17 10.90
N GLY A 76 -7.75 24.14 11.33
CA GLY A 76 -8.84 24.92 10.74
C GLY A 76 -9.38 24.37 9.43
N LEU A 77 -9.03 23.13 9.06
CA LEU A 77 -9.59 22.44 7.90
C LEU A 77 -11.09 22.18 8.06
N LYS A 78 -11.75 21.86 6.98
CA LYS A 78 -13.16 21.49 6.97
C LYS A 78 -13.34 19.98 6.91
N PRO A 79 -14.43 19.45 7.48
CA PRO A 79 -14.82 18.06 7.28
C PRO A 79 -14.93 17.73 5.79
N GLY A 80 -14.30 16.64 5.36
CA GLY A 80 -14.29 16.14 3.98
C GLY A 80 -15.07 14.83 3.80
N GLY A 81 -15.60 14.28 4.88
CA GLY A 81 -16.31 13.01 4.92
C GLY A 81 -17.81 13.11 4.65
N GLU A 82 -18.51 12.01 4.91
CA GLU A 82 -19.94 11.87 4.67
C GLU A 82 -20.78 12.77 5.57
N ASN A 83 -21.91 13.24 5.04
CA ASN A 83 -22.90 14.01 5.78
C ASN A 83 -22.32 15.25 6.50
N GLY A 84 -21.23 15.82 5.99
CA GLY A 84 -20.52 16.95 6.60
C GLY A 84 -19.67 16.54 7.82
N GLY A 85 -19.40 15.26 8.00
CA GLY A 85 -18.47 14.70 8.97
C GLY A 85 -17.04 14.62 8.45
N TRP A 86 -16.16 14.00 9.25
CA TRP A 86 -14.75 13.82 8.92
C TRP A 86 -14.45 12.44 8.34
N THR A 87 -15.40 11.52 8.39
CA THR A 87 -15.20 10.12 8.03
C THR A 87 -16.09 9.70 6.87
N GLN A 88 -15.61 8.73 6.11
CA GLN A 88 -16.41 7.89 5.22
C GLN A 88 -16.43 6.49 5.80
N ALA A 89 -17.63 5.95 6.03
CA ALA A 89 -17.79 4.60 6.56
C ALA A 89 -17.42 3.56 5.49
N VAL A 90 -16.52 2.64 5.84
CA VAL A 90 -16.05 1.55 4.98
C VAL A 90 -16.54 0.23 5.55
N PRO A 91 -17.62 -0.35 5.02
CA PRO A 91 -18.13 -1.65 5.47
C PRO A 91 -17.21 -2.77 4.99
N LEU A 92 -16.67 -3.53 5.93
CA LEU A 92 -15.74 -4.62 5.69
C LEU A 92 -16.30 -5.94 6.22
N ILE A 93 -15.98 -7.01 5.52
CA ILE A 93 -16.11 -8.38 5.99
C ILE A 93 -14.72 -8.83 6.45
N HIS A 94 -14.60 -9.16 7.72
CA HIS A 94 -13.42 -9.83 8.28
C HIS A 94 -13.71 -11.33 8.36
N THR A 95 -12.82 -12.15 7.86
CA THR A 95 -12.91 -13.60 7.89
C THR A 95 -11.66 -14.20 8.49
N GLN A 96 -11.84 -15.22 9.31
CA GLN A 96 -10.76 -16.00 9.91
C GLN A 96 -11.05 -17.48 9.78
N LEU A 97 -10.16 -18.23 9.13
CA LEU A 97 -10.24 -19.69 9.14
C LEU A 97 -9.89 -20.24 10.52
N GLU A 98 -10.65 -21.23 10.99
CA GLU A 98 -10.31 -21.88 12.25
C GLU A 98 -9.08 -22.78 12.13
N SER A 99 -8.43 -23.07 13.25
CA SER A 99 -7.18 -23.85 13.33
C SER A 99 -7.26 -25.28 12.77
N ALA A 100 -8.46 -25.77 12.49
CA ALA A 100 -8.70 -27.07 11.85
C ALA A 100 -8.74 -27.01 10.31
N ALA A 101 -8.35 -25.88 9.70
CA ALA A 101 -8.29 -25.75 8.25
C ALA A 101 -7.45 -26.86 7.62
N SER A 102 -8.01 -27.53 6.62
CA SER A 102 -7.36 -28.63 5.90
C SER A 102 -7.37 -28.39 4.40
N ALA A 103 -6.26 -28.71 3.74
CA ALA A 103 -6.19 -28.70 2.28
C ALA A 103 -5.36 -29.87 1.79
N ARG A 104 -5.71 -30.41 0.61
CA ARG A 104 -4.92 -31.47 -0.04
C ARG A 104 -5.14 -31.48 -1.55
N PHE A 105 -4.12 -31.92 -2.27
CA PHE A 105 -4.29 -32.45 -3.60
C PHE A 105 -4.44 -33.98 -3.53
N LYS A 106 -5.45 -34.51 -4.23
CA LYS A 106 -5.67 -35.93 -4.41
C LYS A 106 -5.20 -36.31 -5.81
N LEU A 107 -4.30 -37.26 -5.89
CA LEU A 107 -3.80 -37.82 -7.13
C LEU A 107 -4.24 -39.29 -7.25
N THR A 108 -4.15 -39.86 -8.44
CA THR A 108 -4.55 -41.23 -8.71
C THR A 108 -3.85 -42.25 -7.79
N THR A 109 -2.63 -41.99 -7.35
CA THR A 109 -1.80 -42.93 -6.60
C THR A 109 -1.63 -42.57 -5.12
N ASN A 110 -1.82 -41.32 -4.72
CA ASN A 110 -1.61 -40.83 -3.35
C ASN A 110 -2.27 -39.48 -3.12
N ASP A 111 -2.42 -39.09 -1.86
CA ASP A 111 -2.82 -37.75 -1.47
C ASP A 111 -1.58 -36.92 -1.11
N GLN A 112 -1.60 -35.64 -1.43
CA GLN A 112 -0.62 -34.64 -0.99
C GLN A 112 -1.31 -33.70 0.00
N PRO A 113 -1.21 -33.94 1.32
CA PRO A 113 -1.74 -33.01 2.30
C PRO A 113 -0.90 -31.71 2.32
N LEU A 114 -1.58 -30.59 2.54
CA LEU A 114 -0.98 -29.27 2.55
C LEU A 114 -1.19 -28.64 3.93
N ARG A 115 -0.13 -28.08 4.49
CA ARG A 115 -0.13 -27.44 5.80
C ARG A 115 -0.27 -25.94 5.62
N GLN A 116 -1.32 -25.36 6.20
CA GLN A 116 -1.54 -23.92 6.25
C GLN A 116 -0.30 -23.20 6.83
N GLY A 117 0.07 -22.08 6.25
CA GLY A 117 1.24 -21.28 6.61
C GLY A 117 2.58 -21.85 6.17
N LYS A 118 2.63 -23.08 5.69
CA LYS A 118 3.89 -23.75 5.30
C LYS A 118 3.93 -24.21 3.83
N ASP A 119 2.96 -25.00 3.42
CA ASP A 119 2.88 -25.56 2.07
C ASP A 119 1.89 -24.76 1.21
N ILE A 120 0.89 -24.19 1.87
CA ILE A 120 -0.16 -23.36 1.31
C ILE A 120 -0.52 -22.27 2.30
N GLU A 121 -0.88 -21.11 1.80
CA GLU A 121 -1.57 -20.07 2.55
C GLU A 121 -2.86 -19.74 1.83
N PHE A 122 -4.00 -19.98 2.47
CA PHE A 122 -5.29 -19.69 1.86
C PHE A 122 -6.27 -19.07 2.85
N SER A 123 -7.19 -18.30 2.31
CA SER A 123 -8.28 -17.66 3.04
C SER A 123 -9.52 -17.56 2.15
N THR A 124 -10.57 -16.98 2.67
CA THR A 124 -11.75 -16.58 1.91
C THR A 124 -12.07 -15.11 2.15
N THR A 125 -12.64 -14.46 1.14
CA THR A 125 -13.24 -13.12 1.26
C THR A 125 -14.77 -13.17 1.23
N ARG A 126 -15.35 -14.37 1.32
CA ARG A 126 -16.79 -14.57 1.37
C ARG A 126 -17.27 -14.61 2.81
N ALA A 127 -18.39 -13.93 3.10
CA ALA A 127 -19.11 -14.08 4.36
C ALA A 127 -19.84 -15.43 4.37
N ILE A 128 -19.16 -16.47 4.82
CA ILE A 128 -19.66 -17.86 4.90
C ILE A 128 -19.26 -18.49 6.24
N ASP A 129 -20.07 -19.40 6.77
CA ASP A 129 -19.76 -20.13 8.01
C ASP A 129 -18.80 -21.30 7.78
N ASN A 130 -18.79 -21.85 6.56
CA ASN A 130 -18.00 -23.00 6.20
C ASN A 130 -17.42 -22.83 4.79
N LEU A 131 -16.11 -23.01 4.68
CA LEU A 131 -15.42 -23.23 3.42
C LEU A 131 -15.40 -24.73 3.16
N ASP A 132 -15.98 -25.19 2.05
CA ASP A 132 -16.01 -26.60 1.67
C ASP A 132 -15.81 -26.71 0.16
N ILE A 133 -14.68 -27.27 -0.25
CA ILE A 133 -14.34 -27.60 -1.63
C ILE A 133 -13.99 -29.08 -1.65
N ASP A 134 -14.78 -29.87 -2.38
CA ASP A 134 -14.61 -31.31 -2.49
C ASP A 134 -14.26 -31.73 -3.92
N GLU A 135 -13.08 -32.31 -4.06
CA GLU A 135 -12.53 -32.88 -5.30
C GLU A 135 -12.66 -31.98 -6.55
N ALA A 136 -12.46 -30.66 -6.41
CA ALA A 136 -12.45 -29.74 -7.54
C ALA A 136 -11.30 -30.05 -8.51
N GLY A 137 -11.55 -30.11 -9.81
CA GLY A 137 -10.50 -30.24 -10.84
C GLY A 137 -9.51 -29.10 -10.76
N VAL A 138 -8.24 -29.36 -11.05
CA VAL A 138 -7.16 -28.36 -10.98
C VAL A 138 -6.72 -27.98 -12.39
N VAL A 139 -6.78 -26.70 -12.71
CA VAL A 139 -6.37 -26.16 -14.01
C VAL A 139 -5.14 -25.27 -13.83
N PHE A 140 -4.06 -25.61 -14.52
CA PHE A 140 -2.90 -24.73 -14.63
C PHE A 140 -3.14 -23.73 -15.75
N VAL A 141 -3.14 -22.45 -15.41
CA VAL A 141 -3.47 -21.33 -16.30
C VAL A 141 -2.24 -20.48 -16.67
N GLY A 142 -1.02 -20.98 -16.40
CA GLY A 142 0.17 -20.20 -16.64
C GLY A 142 0.18 -18.91 -15.84
N PHE A 143 0.49 -17.79 -16.46
CA PHE A 143 0.40 -16.46 -15.83
C PHE A 143 -1.03 -15.95 -15.75
N GLY A 144 -1.95 -16.53 -16.53
CA GLY A 144 -3.39 -16.22 -16.47
C GLY A 144 -3.72 -14.81 -16.98
N ALA A 145 -2.99 -14.32 -17.95
CA ALA A 145 -3.27 -13.05 -18.59
C ALA A 145 -4.33 -13.21 -19.71
N ASP A 146 -5.37 -12.37 -19.67
CA ASP A 146 -6.31 -12.14 -20.77
C ASP A 146 -6.17 -10.69 -21.22
N ALA A 147 -5.32 -10.46 -22.21
CA ALA A 147 -4.89 -9.14 -22.67
C ALA A 147 -5.10 -9.00 -24.19
N PRO A 148 -6.36 -8.86 -24.66
CA PRO A 148 -6.68 -8.83 -26.08
C PRO A 148 -6.02 -7.65 -26.80
N GLU A 149 -5.75 -6.53 -26.12
CA GLU A 149 -5.04 -5.38 -26.67
C GLU A 149 -3.57 -5.68 -26.99
N ARG A 150 -3.03 -6.77 -26.40
CA ARG A 150 -1.66 -7.29 -26.63
C ARG A 150 -1.66 -8.56 -27.48
N GLY A 151 -2.87 -9.05 -27.87
CA GLY A 151 -3.04 -10.29 -28.62
C GLY A 151 -2.74 -11.54 -27.79
N TRP A 152 -2.89 -11.48 -26.45
CA TRP A 152 -2.53 -12.55 -25.52
C TRP A 152 -3.73 -13.11 -24.78
N ASP A 153 -3.88 -14.45 -24.72
CA ASP A 153 -4.90 -15.16 -23.95
C ASP A 153 -4.35 -16.50 -23.44
N ASP A 154 -3.95 -16.56 -22.17
CA ASP A 154 -3.48 -17.79 -21.53
C ASP A 154 -4.57 -18.86 -21.38
N PHE A 155 -5.83 -18.45 -21.37
CA PHE A 155 -6.93 -19.38 -21.07
C PHE A 155 -7.37 -20.22 -22.27
N GLY A 156 -7.29 -19.69 -23.50
CA GLY A 156 -7.65 -20.43 -24.71
C GLY A 156 -9.08 -20.98 -24.70
N GLY A 157 -9.98 -20.35 -23.95
CA GLY A 157 -11.39 -20.77 -23.82
C GLY A 157 -11.63 -21.95 -22.88
N ILE A 158 -10.69 -22.33 -22.00
CA ILE A 158 -10.91 -23.38 -21.00
C ILE A 158 -12.02 -22.99 -20.02
N ASP A 159 -12.86 -23.97 -19.64
CA ASP A 159 -13.89 -23.79 -18.63
C ASP A 159 -13.30 -23.94 -17.21
N LEU A 160 -13.36 -22.88 -16.40
CA LEU A 160 -12.92 -22.87 -15.00
C LEU A 160 -14.08 -23.07 -14.01
N THR A 161 -15.31 -23.20 -14.48
CA THR A 161 -16.49 -23.30 -13.60
C THR A 161 -16.33 -24.44 -12.59
N GLY A 162 -16.33 -24.08 -11.30
CA GLY A 162 -16.20 -25.02 -10.19
C GLY A 162 -14.82 -25.67 -10.03
N LYS A 163 -13.79 -25.22 -10.75
CA LYS A 163 -12.41 -25.73 -10.67
C LYS A 163 -11.52 -24.81 -9.85
N LEU A 164 -10.38 -25.33 -9.40
CA LEU A 164 -9.29 -24.55 -8.83
C LEU A 164 -8.39 -24.07 -9.98
N ALA A 165 -8.20 -22.77 -10.08
CA ALA A 165 -7.23 -22.17 -10.99
C ALA A 165 -5.87 -22.04 -10.29
N LEU A 166 -4.80 -22.49 -10.95
CA LEU A 166 -3.43 -22.45 -10.45
C LEU A 166 -2.59 -21.55 -11.36
N PHE A 167 -2.10 -20.43 -10.80
CA PHE A 167 -1.40 -19.37 -11.50
C PHE A 167 0.09 -19.37 -11.19
N LEU A 168 0.89 -18.92 -12.14
CA LEU A 168 2.24 -18.39 -11.88
C LEU A 168 2.14 -16.95 -11.37
N VAL A 169 3.10 -16.53 -10.56
CA VAL A 169 3.21 -15.15 -10.09
C VAL A 169 3.84 -14.26 -11.16
N ASN A 170 3.53 -12.96 -11.14
CA ASN A 170 4.05 -11.93 -12.05
C ASN A 170 3.52 -11.99 -13.49
N ASP A 171 4.09 -11.19 -14.38
CA ASP A 171 3.75 -11.12 -15.81
C ASP A 171 4.44 -12.22 -16.63
N THR A 172 3.90 -12.48 -17.79
CA THR A 172 4.42 -13.49 -18.72
C THR A 172 5.86 -13.22 -19.14
N ASP A 173 6.28 -11.96 -19.19
CA ASP A 173 7.60 -11.55 -19.72
C ASP A 173 8.59 -11.07 -18.66
N PHE A 174 8.26 -11.07 -17.36
CA PHE A 174 9.13 -10.51 -16.32
C PHE A 174 10.53 -11.17 -16.27
N ALA A 175 10.60 -12.47 -16.59
CA ALA A 175 11.84 -13.25 -16.66
C ALA A 175 12.28 -13.55 -18.10
N ALA A 176 11.64 -12.93 -19.11
CA ALA A 176 11.94 -13.20 -20.51
C ALA A 176 13.32 -12.66 -20.90
N GLN A 177 14.03 -13.45 -21.73
CA GLN A 177 15.27 -12.97 -22.32
C GLN A 177 14.96 -12.04 -23.52
N PRO A 178 15.84 -11.09 -23.87
CA PRO A 178 15.57 -10.11 -24.93
C PRO A 178 15.22 -10.72 -26.30
N GLU A 179 15.63 -11.97 -26.55
CA GLU A 179 15.40 -12.70 -27.79
C GLU A 179 14.08 -13.47 -27.80
N GLU A 180 13.39 -13.59 -26.67
CA GLU A 180 12.10 -14.29 -26.61
C GLU A 180 11.01 -13.42 -27.23
N PRO A 181 10.07 -14.00 -28.02
CA PRO A 181 8.98 -13.25 -28.66
C PRO A 181 8.09 -12.45 -27.66
N VAL A 182 7.97 -12.93 -26.42
CA VAL A 182 7.18 -12.30 -25.38
C VAL A 182 7.89 -11.09 -24.73
N ALA A 183 9.20 -10.93 -24.93
CA ALA A 183 9.98 -9.89 -24.30
C ALA A 183 9.39 -8.48 -24.55
N ASN A 184 9.16 -7.73 -23.47
CA ASN A 184 8.53 -6.40 -23.44
C ASN A 184 7.06 -6.35 -23.90
N LEU A 185 6.39 -7.49 -24.06
CA LEU A 185 4.98 -7.52 -24.43
C LEU A 185 4.10 -7.00 -23.29
N PHE A 186 4.47 -7.30 -22.03
CA PHE A 186 3.80 -6.83 -20.81
C PHE A 186 4.59 -5.70 -20.09
N GLY A 187 5.66 -5.22 -20.68
CA GLY A 187 6.49 -4.14 -20.10
C GLY A 187 7.85 -4.64 -19.62
N GLY A 188 8.21 -5.87 -19.91
CA GLY A 188 9.47 -6.49 -19.53
C GLY A 188 9.57 -6.66 -18.01
N LYS A 189 10.58 -6.04 -17.39
CA LYS A 189 10.73 -6.10 -15.94
C LYS A 189 9.66 -5.33 -15.17
N ARG A 190 9.07 -4.30 -15.75
CA ARG A 190 8.02 -3.53 -15.10
C ARG A 190 6.72 -4.32 -15.08
N MET A 191 6.27 -4.70 -13.86
CA MET A 191 4.99 -5.40 -13.68
C MET A 191 3.84 -4.58 -14.23
N THR A 192 2.91 -5.26 -14.91
CA THR A 192 1.58 -4.73 -15.25
C THR A 192 0.53 -5.21 -14.25
N TYR A 193 -0.71 -4.71 -14.36
CA TYR A 193 -1.78 -5.22 -13.51
C TYR A 193 -2.05 -6.72 -13.72
N TYR A 194 -1.80 -7.26 -14.91
CA TYR A 194 -1.91 -8.71 -15.16
C TYR A 194 -0.97 -9.55 -14.29
N GLY A 195 0.21 -9.00 -13.94
CA GLY A 195 1.17 -9.66 -13.05
C GLY A 195 0.75 -9.73 -11.59
N ARG A 196 -0.17 -8.86 -11.15
CA ARG A 196 -0.62 -8.80 -9.76
C ARG A 196 -1.45 -10.02 -9.38
N TRP A 197 -1.20 -10.54 -8.18
CA TRP A 197 -1.97 -11.67 -7.64
C TRP A 197 -3.46 -11.33 -7.46
N THR A 198 -3.79 -10.06 -7.17
CA THR A 198 -5.18 -9.59 -7.09
C THR A 198 -5.92 -9.73 -8.41
N TYR A 199 -5.29 -9.37 -9.54
CA TYR A 199 -5.85 -9.59 -10.87
C TYR A 199 -6.19 -11.07 -11.11
N LYS A 200 -5.29 -11.98 -10.70
CA LYS A 200 -5.47 -13.42 -10.90
C LYS A 200 -6.69 -13.97 -10.17
N PHE A 201 -6.94 -13.49 -8.95
CA PHE A 201 -8.14 -13.84 -8.19
C PHE A 201 -9.41 -13.25 -8.81
N GLU A 202 -9.35 -11.99 -9.27
CA GLU A 202 -10.46 -11.36 -9.98
C GLU A 202 -10.79 -12.09 -11.29
N GLU A 203 -9.78 -12.47 -12.07
CA GLU A 203 -9.96 -13.17 -13.33
C GLU A 203 -10.51 -14.60 -13.13
N ALA A 204 -10.00 -15.32 -12.13
CA ALA A 204 -10.53 -16.61 -11.74
C ALA A 204 -12.04 -16.52 -11.37
N ALA A 205 -12.42 -15.48 -10.60
CA ALA A 205 -13.81 -15.24 -10.24
C ALA A 205 -14.67 -14.92 -11.48
N ARG A 206 -14.19 -14.05 -12.40
CA ARG A 206 -14.91 -13.74 -13.66
C ARG A 206 -15.17 -14.98 -14.51
N ARG A 207 -14.30 -15.99 -14.45
CA ARG A 207 -14.41 -17.27 -15.17
C ARG A 207 -15.10 -18.37 -14.38
N GLY A 208 -15.66 -18.06 -13.20
CA GLY A 208 -16.45 -19.00 -12.39
C GLY A 208 -15.64 -20.05 -11.64
N ALA A 209 -14.34 -19.85 -11.45
CA ALA A 209 -13.52 -20.74 -10.63
C ALA A 209 -14.03 -20.78 -9.18
N ILE A 210 -13.96 -21.96 -8.55
CA ILE A 210 -14.31 -22.10 -7.13
C ILE A 210 -13.19 -21.57 -6.23
N GLY A 211 -11.93 -21.70 -6.68
CA GLY A 211 -10.75 -21.23 -5.97
C GLY A 211 -9.64 -20.81 -6.90
N ALA A 212 -8.70 -20.03 -6.38
CA ALA A 212 -7.52 -19.58 -7.08
C ALA A 212 -6.30 -19.61 -6.16
N LEU A 213 -5.22 -20.22 -6.62
CA LEU A 213 -3.93 -20.25 -5.93
C LEU A 213 -2.86 -19.70 -6.87
N VAL A 214 -2.00 -18.83 -6.34
CA VAL A 214 -0.80 -18.34 -7.02
C VAL A 214 0.40 -19.11 -6.49
N ILE A 215 1.21 -19.68 -7.39
CA ILE A 215 2.45 -20.36 -7.02
C ILE A 215 3.45 -19.29 -6.57
N HIS A 216 3.88 -19.38 -5.31
CA HIS A 216 4.84 -18.45 -4.74
C HIS A 216 6.25 -18.78 -5.21
N GLU A 217 6.88 -17.77 -5.78
CA GLU A 217 8.28 -17.75 -6.14
C GLU A 217 8.82 -16.37 -5.75
N THR A 218 9.90 -16.34 -4.97
CA THR A 218 10.36 -15.11 -4.28
C THR A 218 10.72 -13.99 -5.25
N GLU A 219 11.39 -14.29 -6.36
CA GLU A 219 11.78 -13.28 -7.35
C GLU A 219 10.53 -12.67 -8.03
N GLY A 220 9.59 -13.52 -8.44
CA GLY A 220 8.37 -13.08 -9.10
C GLY A 220 7.37 -12.39 -8.16
N ALA A 221 7.33 -12.79 -6.88
CA ALA A 221 6.45 -12.15 -5.89
C ALA A 221 7.03 -10.82 -5.38
N GLY A 222 8.37 -10.67 -5.39
CA GLY A 222 9.07 -9.53 -4.82
C GLY A 222 9.22 -9.58 -3.29
N TYR A 223 8.83 -10.68 -2.65
CA TYR A 223 8.95 -10.93 -1.20
C TYR A 223 8.99 -12.43 -0.89
N GLY A 224 9.51 -12.75 0.29
CA GLY A 224 9.62 -14.14 0.76
C GLY A 224 8.29 -14.74 1.22
N TRP A 225 8.28 -16.08 1.40
CA TRP A 225 7.11 -16.81 1.89
C TRP A 225 6.60 -16.33 3.26
N ASN A 226 7.48 -15.84 4.12
CA ASN A 226 7.13 -15.27 5.43
C ASN A 226 6.16 -14.08 5.34
N VAL A 227 6.22 -13.31 4.26
CA VAL A 227 5.27 -12.22 3.99
C VAL A 227 3.95 -12.79 3.50
N ALA A 228 3.97 -13.70 2.52
CA ALA A 228 2.75 -14.33 1.99
C ALA A 228 1.96 -15.11 3.05
N SER A 229 2.60 -15.55 4.14
CA SER A 229 2.00 -16.35 5.21
C SER A 229 1.94 -15.63 6.57
N SER A 230 1.98 -14.29 6.57
CA SER A 230 2.02 -13.47 7.80
C SER A 230 0.72 -13.49 8.61
N SER A 231 -0.42 -13.67 7.96
CA SER A 231 -1.77 -13.67 8.56
C SER A 231 -2.55 -14.93 8.18
N PRO A 232 -2.19 -16.09 8.76
CA PRO A 232 -2.73 -17.38 8.32
C PRO A 232 -4.24 -17.47 8.41
N GLY A 233 -4.89 -17.64 7.25
CA GLY A 233 -6.35 -17.82 7.14
C GLY A 233 -7.17 -16.57 7.42
N GLU A 234 -6.56 -15.43 7.72
CA GLU A 234 -7.22 -14.15 7.91
C GLU A 234 -7.38 -13.42 6.59
N ASN A 235 -8.51 -12.72 6.42
CA ASN A 235 -8.70 -11.84 5.29
C ASN A 235 -9.74 -10.76 5.60
N TYR A 236 -9.63 -9.65 4.88
CA TYR A 236 -10.61 -8.58 4.85
C TYR A 236 -11.12 -8.37 3.43
N ALA A 237 -12.34 -7.92 3.28
CA ALA A 237 -12.90 -7.52 2.00
C ALA A 237 -13.94 -6.42 2.19
N ILE A 238 -14.14 -5.59 1.18
CA ILE A 238 -15.28 -4.67 1.15
C ILE A 238 -16.57 -5.49 1.08
N GLU A 239 -17.55 -5.14 1.93
CA GLU A 239 -18.89 -5.71 1.83
C GLU A 239 -19.48 -5.41 0.45
N ARG A 240 -19.89 -6.45 -0.27
CA ARG A 240 -20.36 -6.33 -1.65
C ARG A 240 -21.88 -6.33 -1.71
N ALA A 241 -22.44 -5.62 -2.70
CA ALA A 241 -23.85 -5.73 -3.01
C ALA A 241 -24.23 -7.17 -3.40
N ALA A 242 -25.42 -7.61 -3.01
CA ALA A 242 -25.88 -9.00 -3.18
C ALA A 242 -25.93 -9.47 -4.65
N ASP A 243 -26.01 -8.55 -5.60
CA ASP A 243 -26.05 -8.80 -7.05
C ASP A 243 -24.67 -8.69 -7.73
N SER A 244 -23.62 -8.38 -6.97
CA SER A 244 -22.27 -8.32 -7.51
C SER A 244 -21.69 -9.72 -7.77
N LEU A 245 -20.74 -9.81 -8.71
CA LEU A 245 -19.99 -11.05 -8.96
C LEU A 245 -19.29 -11.50 -7.66
N PRO A 246 -19.57 -12.70 -7.16
CA PRO A 246 -18.90 -13.18 -5.95
C PRO A 246 -17.41 -13.43 -6.22
N PRO A 247 -16.51 -13.15 -5.26
CA PRO A 247 -15.11 -13.57 -5.36
C PRO A 247 -15.03 -15.10 -5.39
N VAL A 248 -13.87 -15.66 -5.67
CA VAL A 248 -13.63 -17.10 -5.50
C VAL A 248 -13.90 -17.53 -4.04
N ALA A 249 -14.30 -18.77 -3.80
CA ALA A 249 -14.54 -19.25 -2.44
C ALA A 249 -13.26 -19.41 -1.63
N LEU A 250 -12.15 -19.70 -2.30
CA LEU A 250 -10.81 -19.83 -1.73
C LEU A 250 -9.82 -19.07 -2.60
N GLN A 251 -8.98 -18.25 -1.97
CA GLN A 251 -7.87 -17.60 -2.63
C GLN A 251 -6.60 -17.72 -1.78
N GLY A 252 -5.44 -17.69 -2.42
CA GLY A 252 -4.19 -17.75 -1.66
C GLY A 252 -2.96 -18.11 -2.47
N TRP A 253 -1.94 -18.58 -1.74
CA TRP A 253 -0.63 -18.90 -2.26
C TRP A 253 -0.30 -20.38 -2.06
N LEU A 254 0.30 -20.99 -3.07
CA LEU A 254 0.88 -22.32 -2.98
C LEU A 254 2.40 -22.20 -2.97
N HIS A 255 3.08 -22.73 -1.95
CA HIS A 255 4.53 -22.70 -1.88
C HIS A 255 5.18 -23.39 -3.10
N GLY A 256 6.23 -22.82 -3.68
CA GLY A 256 6.87 -23.34 -4.88
C GLY A 256 7.28 -24.80 -4.80
N ASP A 257 7.81 -25.25 -3.64
CA ASP A 257 8.15 -26.66 -3.44
C ASP A 257 6.92 -27.58 -3.45
N ALA A 258 5.80 -27.12 -2.88
CA ALA A 258 4.55 -27.90 -2.91
C ALA A 258 3.98 -28.00 -4.31
N ALA A 259 4.07 -26.90 -5.10
CA ALA A 259 3.71 -26.89 -6.51
C ALA A 259 4.61 -27.81 -7.34
N ALA A 260 5.92 -27.76 -7.15
CA ALA A 260 6.87 -28.64 -7.85
C ALA A 260 6.60 -30.12 -7.54
N ALA A 261 6.30 -30.45 -6.29
CA ALA A 261 5.89 -31.81 -5.90
C ALA A 261 4.59 -32.24 -6.57
N LEU A 262 3.58 -31.36 -6.64
CA LEU A 262 2.31 -31.62 -7.34
C LEU A 262 2.55 -31.94 -8.83
N PHE A 263 3.30 -31.08 -9.54
CA PHE A 263 3.57 -31.28 -10.96
C PHE A 263 4.36 -32.58 -11.20
N SER A 264 5.37 -32.85 -10.37
CA SER A 264 6.15 -34.10 -10.46
C SER A 264 5.25 -35.33 -10.25
N ALA A 265 4.32 -35.30 -9.30
CA ALA A 265 3.39 -36.39 -9.05
C ALA A 265 2.35 -36.56 -10.18
N ALA A 266 2.04 -35.50 -10.90
CA ALA A 266 1.23 -35.53 -12.12
C ALA A 266 2.03 -35.92 -13.39
N GLY A 267 3.33 -36.25 -13.25
CA GLY A 267 4.19 -36.64 -14.37
C GLY A 267 4.68 -35.46 -15.22
N LEU A 268 4.66 -34.24 -14.67
CA LEU A 268 5.05 -32.99 -15.31
C LEU A 268 6.23 -32.34 -14.56
N SER A 269 6.88 -31.37 -15.21
CA SER A 269 7.88 -30.49 -14.58
C SER A 269 7.31 -29.08 -14.48
N LEU A 270 7.22 -28.52 -13.28
CA LEU A 270 6.77 -27.14 -13.08
C LEU A 270 7.65 -26.15 -13.89
N ALA A 271 8.97 -26.32 -13.85
CA ALA A 271 9.89 -25.45 -14.59
C ALA A 271 9.63 -25.48 -16.11
N GLU A 272 9.43 -26.68 -16.68
CA GLU A 272 9.09 -26.79 -18.13
C GLU A 272 7.74 -26.17 -18.45
N GLN A 273 6.74 -26.30 -17.56
CA GLN A 273 5.43 -25.69 -17.78
C GLN A 273 5.49 -24.15 -17.63
N SER A 274 6.31 -23.64 -16.72
CA SER A 274 6.56 -22.20 -16.56
C SER A 274 7.24 -21.61 -17.81
N GLU A 275 8.22 -22.33 -18.40
CA GLU A 275 8.82 -21.92 -19.67
C GLU A 275 7.82 -21.97 -20.85
N ARG A 276 6.94 -22.96 -20.87
CA ARG A 276 5.88 -23.06 -21.89
C ARG A 276 4.88 -21.93 -21.77
N ALA A 277 4.53 -21.51 -20.54
CA ALA A 277 3.59 -20.43 -20.28
C ALA A 277 4.06 -19.06 -20.81
N ARG A 278 5.34 -18.90 -21.15
CA ARG A 278 5.88 -17.71 -21.82
C ARG A 278 5.78 -17.74 -23.35
N LYS A 279 5.13 -18.76 -23.91
CA LYS A 279 5.06 -18.94 -25.38
C LYS A 279 3.64 -18.68 -25.88
N ASP A 280 3.55 -18.06 -27.03
CA ASP A 280 2.32 -17.71 -27.72
C ASP A 280 1.36 -18.92 -27.93
N GLU A 281 1.94 -20.13 -28.07
CA GLU A 281 1.15 -21.35 -28.24
C GLU A 281 0.65 -21.94 -26.90
N PHE A 282 0.95 -21.33 -25.77
CA PHE A 282 0.46 -21.80 -24.48
C PHE A 282 -1.06 -21.65 -24.40
N THR A 283 -1.69 -22.64 -23.84
CA THR A 283 -3.09 -22.57 -23.40
C THR A 283 -3.22 -23.33 -22.10
N ALA A 284 -4.08 -22.81 -21.21
CA ALA A 284 -4.40 -23.46 -19.94
C ALA A 284 -4.85 -24.92 -20.14
N PHE A 285 -4.54 -25.77 -19.18
CA PHE A 285 -4.91 -27.19 -19.22
C PHE A 285 -5.19 -27.75 -17.83
N GLU A 286 -6.07 -28.74 -17.78
CA GLU A 286 -6.39 -29.45 -16.55
C GLU A 286 -5.28 -30.46 -16.20
N LEU A 287 -4.84 -30.48 -14.93
CA LEU A 287 -3.93 -31.49 -14.42
C LEU A 287 -4.65 -32.83 -14.31
N ALA A 288 -4.42 -33.72 -15.26
CA ALA A 288 -5.16 -34.97 -15.40
C ALA A 288 -5.02 -35.84 -14.14
N GLY A 289 -6.15 -36.27 -13.56
CA GLY A 289 -6.17 -37.11 -12.37
C GLY A 289 -5.79 -36.41 -11.08
N VAL A 290 -5.79 -35.10 -11.06
CA VAL A 290 -5.56 -34.25 -9.88
C VAL A 290 -6.85 -33.55 -9.50
N THR A 291 -7.23 -33.66 -8.22
CA THR A 291 -8.30 -32.85 -7.64
C THR A 291 -7.82 -32.15 -6.38
N PHE A 292 -8.48 -31.06 -6.02
CA PHE A 292 -8.20 -30.29 -4.82
C PHE A 292 -9.40 -30.35 -3.88
N SER A 293 -9.13 -30.53 -2.59
CA SER A 293 -10.13 -30.39 -1.53
C SER A 293 -9.60 -29.48 -0.44
N ALA A 294 -10.47 -28.63 0.10
CA ALA A 294 -10.19 -27.79 1.25
C ALA A 294 -11.44 -27.65 2.12
N SER A 295 -11.26 -27.63 3.43
CA SER A 295 -12.34 -27.41 4.37
C SER A 295 -11.88 -26.66 5.60
N SER A 296 -12.71 -25.74 6.08
CA SER A 296 -12.54 -25.02 7.35
C SER A 296 -13.89 -24.47 7.82
N GLN A 297 -14.06 -24.35 9.12
CA GLN A 297 -15.02 -23.40 9.65
C GLN A 297 -14.45 -21.98 9.48
N VAL A 298 -15.32 -21.01 9.26
CA VAL A 298 -14.96 -19.62 9.04
C VAL A 298 -15.67 -18.76 10.07
N ALA A 299 -14.90 -18.09 10.91
CA ALA A 299 -15.42 -17.01 11.72
C ALA A 299 -15.57 -15.79 10.80
N THR A 300 -16.77 -15.25 10.71
CA THR A 300 -17.08 -14.09 9.88
C THR A 300 -17.62 -12.97 10.76
N GLU A 301 -17.04 -11.78 10.62
CA GLU A 301 -17.49 -10.58 11.29
C GLU A 301 -17.69 -9.45 10.26
N THR A 302 -18.78 -8.71 10.39
CA THR A 302 -18.95 -7.44 9.67
C THR A 302 -18.47 -6.31 10.56
N ILE A 303 -17.50 -5.57 10.10
CA ILE A 303 -16.98 -4.38 10.77
C ILE A 303 -17.19 -3.15 9.90
N VAL A 304 -17.30 -1.98 10.52
CA VAL A 304 -17.34 -0.71 9.81
C VAL A 304 -16.13 0.08 10.23
N SER A 305 -15.16 0.16 9.34
CA SER A 305 -13.98 1.00 9.52
C SER A 305 -14.20 2.38 8.88
N SER A 306 -13.21 3.27 8.93
CA SER A 306 -13.38 4.66 8.52
C SER A 306 -12.19 5.19 7.74
N ASN A 307 -12.40 5.64 6.51
CA ASN A 307 -11.50 6.63 5.90
C ASN A 307 -11.68 7.98 6.61
N VAL A 308 -10.59 8.71 6.84
CA VAL A 308 -10.65 10.07 7.41
C VAL A 308 -10.31 11.08 6.32
N LEU A 309 -11.20 12.07 6.11
CA LEU A 309 -11.04 13.06 5.05
C LEU A 309 -11.19 14.48 5.61
N ALA A 310 -10.25 15.35 5.23
CA ALA A 310 -10.26 16.76 5.54
C ALA A 310 -10.09 17.60 4.27
N VAL A 311 -10.57 18.83 4.27
CA VAL A 311 -10.52 19.71 3.10
C VAL A 311 -10.02 21.09 3.46
N LEU A 312 -9.10 21.59 2.66
CA LEU A 312 -8.76 23.00 2.53
C LEU A 312 -9.47 23.54 1.28
N PRO A 313 -10.56 24.33 1.44
CA PRO A 313 -11.34 24.77 0.28
C PRO A 313 -10.57 25.70 -0.65
N GLY A 314 -10.71 25.50 -1.96
CA GLY A 314 -10.17 26.37 -2.98
C GLY A 314 -10.85 27.73 -3.05
N ALA A 315 -10.14 28.72 -3.56
CA ALA A 315 -10.63 30.10 -3.67
C ALA A 315 -11.61 30.30 -4.86
N THR A 316 -11.31 29.74 -6.02
CA THR A 316 -12.02 29.99 -7.28
C THR A 316 -12.46 28.72 -8.00
N GLN A 317 -11.77 27.59 -7.76
CA GLN A 317 -12.03 26.27 -8.34
C GLN A 317 -12.31 25.26 -7.22
N ALA A 318 -13.23 25.61 -6.31
CA ALA A 318 -13.47 24.81 -5.11
C ALA A 318 -14.11 23.43 -5.38
N ASP A 319 -14.65 23.21 -6.58
CA ASP A 319 -15.19 21.93 -7.04
C ASP A 319 -14.15 21.03 -7.75
N GLU A 320 -12.93 21.54 -7.95
CA GLU A 320 -11.77 20.77 -8.41
C GLU A 320 -10.87 20.43 -7.24
N ALA A 321 -10.37 19.20 -7.19
CA ALA A 321 -9.58 18.71 -6.06
C ALA A 321 -8.19 18.23 -6.46
N ILE A 322 -7.23 18.42 -5.57
CA ILE A 322 -5.97 17.67 -5.51
C ILE A 322 -6.01 16.88 -4.22
N MET A 323 -5.71 15.59 -4.27
CA MET A 323 -5.73 14.72 -3.11
C MET A 323 -4.32 14.39 -2.64
N LEU A 324 -4.10 14.51 -1.33
CA LEU A 324 -2.91 14.07 -0.62
C LEU A 324 -3.31 12.95 0.31
N SER A 325 -2.65 11.80 0.22
CA SER A 325 -3.08 10.61 0.94
C SER A 325 -1.94 9.78 1.53
N ALA A 326 -2.30 9.02 2.55
CA ALA A 326 -1.52 8.00 3.23
C ALA A 326 -2.50 7.00 3.86
N HIS A 327 -2.05 5.85 4.38
CA HIS A 327 -2.95 4.97 5.13
C HIS A 327 -2.67 5.04 6.64
N TRP A 328 -3.74 4.93 7.42
CA TRP A 328 -3.62 5.04 8.88
C TRP A 328 -3.54 3.70 9.58
N ASP A 329 -3.94 2.62 8.94
CA ASP A 329 -3.93 1.28 9.52
C ASP A 329 -2.53 0.66 9.52
N ALA A 330 -2.37 -0.39 10.32
CA ALA A 330 -1.26 -1.33 10.31
C ALA A 330 -1.75 -2.68 10.86
N TYR A 331 -0.85 -3.64 11.08
CA TYR A 331 -1.19 -5.05 11.35
C TYR A 331 -1.72 -5.35 12.76
N GLY A 332 -1.88 -4.35 13.62
CA GLY A 332 -2.50 -4.54 14.93
C GLY A 332 -1.66 -5.36 15.91
N VAL A 333 -2.36 -6.20 16.66
CA VAL A 333 -1.76 -7.10 17.68
C VAL A 333 -1.73 -8.52 17.14
N GLY A 334 -0.54 -9.10 17.04
CA GLY A 334 -0.35 -10.45 16.50
C GLY A 334 0.43 -11.38 17.42
N THR A 335 1.03 -12.40 16.82
CA THR A 335 1.90 -13.35 17.55
C THR A 335 3.12 -12.62 18.12
N ALA A 336 3.50 -12.98 19.35
CA ALA A 336 4.67 -12.43 20.00
C ALA A 336 5.96 -12.78 19.22
N ASP A 337 6.84 -11.80 19.08
CA ASP A 337 8.19 -11.98 18.57
C ASP A 337 9.12 -12.66 19.61
N ALA A 338 10.41 -12.76 19.28
CA ALA A 338 11.41 -13.36 20.18
C ALA A 338 11.60 -12.57 21.49
N GLU A 339 11.32 -11.29 21.49
CA GLU A 339 11.37 -10.37 22.63
C GLU A 339 10.04 -10.33 23.40
N GLY A 340 9.00 -11.01 22.93
CA GLY A 340 7.68 -11.06 23.53
C GLY A 340 6.77 -9.89 23.16
N LYS A 341 7.14 -9.06 22.17
CA LYS A 341 6.30 -7.99 21.65
C LYS A 341 5.23 -8.55 20.74
N THR A 342 4.02 -7.99 20.82
CA THR A 342 2.87 -8.45 20.04
C THR A 342 2.29 -7.36 19.15
N VAL A 343 2.58 -6.09 19.43
CA VAL A 343 2.08 -4.94 18.65
C VAL A 343 2.97 -4.78 17.41
N ARG A 344 2.37 -4.67 16.24
CA ARG A 344 3.00 -4.25 14.99
C ARG A 344 2.65 -2.79 14.77
N PRO A 345 3.57 -1.88 15.15
CA PRO A 345 3.20 -0.47 15.30
C PRO A 345 3.07 0.27 13.98
N GLY A 346 3.64 -0.23 12.87
CA GLY A 346 3.58 0.43 11.57
C GLY A 346 4.09 1.87 11.65
N ALA A 347 5.30 2.08 12.17
CA ALA A 347 5.81 3.43 12.40
C ALA A 347 6.24 4.09 11.09
N ASN A 348 6.92 3.36 10.22
CA ASN A 348 7.27 3.81 8.89
C ASN A 348 6.19 3.42 7.86
N ASP A 349 5.50 2.31 8.11
CA ASP A 349 4.41 1.77 7.30
C ASP A 349 3.07 1.83 8.07
N ASP A 350 2.26 2.92 8.08
CA ASP A 350 2.49 4.17 7.37
C ASP A 350 2.19 5.38 8.26
N ALA A 351 2.54 5.29 9.57
CA ALA A 351 2.39 6.46 10.45
C ALA A 351 3.23 7.65 9.99
N LEU A 352 4.36 7.41 9.30
CA LEU A 352 5.22 8.48 8.79
C LEU A 352 4.60 9.16 7.55
N GLY A 353 3.95 8.42 6.65
CA GLY A 353 3.19 9.01 5.54
C GLY A 353 2.01 9.82 6.05
N VAL A 354 1.26 9.31 7.04
CA VAL A 354 0.18 10.06 7.72
C VAL A 354 0.73 11.35 8.35
N ALA A 355 1.89 11.29 9.02
CA ALA A 355 2.54 12.49 9.56
C ALA A 355 2.89 13.49 8.45
N GLY A 356 3.34 13.01 7.30
CA GLY A 356 3.60 13.82 6.11
C GLY A 356 2.34 14.52 5.60
N VAL A 357 1.21 13.82 5.52
CA VAL A 357 -0.10 14.40 5.12
C VAL A 357 -0.56 15.47 6.11
N ILE A 358 -0.41 15.25 7.42
CA ILE A 358 -0.75 16.24 8.46
C ILE A 358 0.17 17.47 8.35
N GLU A 359 1.47 17.29 8.14
CA GLU A 359 2.41 18.40 7.96
C GLU A 359 2.16 19.20 6.67
N LEU A 360 1.81 18.53 5.57
CA LEU A 360 1.35 19.19 4.35
C LEU A 360 0.08 20.00 4.62
N ALA A 361 -0.88 19.44 5.36
CA ALA A 361 -2.09 20.16 5.76
C ALA A 361 -1.76 21.42 6.59
N ARG A 362 -0.82 21.30 7.54
CA ARG A 362 -0.36 22.43 8.35
C ARG A 362 0.29 23.53 7.51
N VAL A 363 1.19 23.17 6.62
CA VAL A 363 1.91 24.15 5.80
C VAL A 363 0.97 24.83 4.79
N LEU A 364 0.11 24.04 4.11
CA LEU A 364 -0.81 24.58 3.12
C LEU A 364 -1.92 25.46 3.74
N SER A 365 -2.42 25.12 4.93
CA SER A 365 -3.40 25.94 5.64
C SER A 365 -2.85 27.27 6.16
N ASN A 366 -1.55 27.35 6.42
CA ASN A 366 -0.86 28.59 6.81
C ASN A 366 -0.32 29.40 5.61
N GLY A 367 -0.39 28.83 4.40
CA GLY A 367 0.06 29.45 3.16
C GLY A 367 -1.02 30.31 2.48
N PRO A 368 -0.69 30.84 1.29
CA PRO A 368 -1.69 31.49 0.42
C PRO A 368 -2.78 30.48 0.02
N GLN A 369 -4.03 30.93 0.02
CA GLN A 369 -5.14 30.09 -0.44
C GLN A 369 -4.95 29.73 -1.92
N LEU A 370 -5.01 28.44 -2.23
CA LEU A 370 -4.92 27.92 -3.59
C LEU A 370 -6.27 28.07 -4.32
N GLU A 371 -6.26 27.98 -5.64
CA GLU A 371 -7.49 28.07 -6.43
C GLU A 371 -8.33 26.81 -6.33
N ARG A 372 -7.70 25.61 -6.38
CA ARG A 372 -8.31 24.30 -6.18
C ARG A 372 -8.41 23.92 -4.72
N SER A 373 -9.39 23.12 -4.39
CA SER A 373 -9.47 22.46 -3.07
C SER A 373 -8.38 21.42 -2.91
N ILE A 374 -7.84 21.30 -1.69
CA ILE A 374 -6.94 20.21 -1.33
C ILE A 374 -7.68 19.26 -0.38
N VAL A 375 -7.76 18.01 -0.75
CA VAL A 375 -8.35 16.93 0.06
C VAL A 375 -7.21 16.14 0.69
N PHE A 376 -7.24 16.04 2.01
CA PHE A 376 -6.32 15.21 2.78
C PHE A 376 -7.06 13.95 3.18
N ALA A 377 -6.52 12.79 2.81
CA ALA A 377 -7.15 11.50 3.05
C ALA A 377 -6.20 10.59 3.82
N ALA A 378 -6.70 9.98 4.88
CA ALA A 378 -6.04 8.88 5.57
C ALA A 378 -6.94 7.63 5.42
N TRP A 379 -6.45 6.67 4.65
CA TRP A 379 -7.20 5.48 4.28
C TRP A 379 -7.16 4.42 5.36
N THR A 380 -8.19 3.58 5.44
CA THR A 380 -8.23 2.38 6.28
C THR A 380 -7.96 1.14 5.44
N ALA A 381 -7.52 0.07 6.09
CA ALA A 381 -7.40 -1.27 5.52
C ALA A 381 -6.59 -1.33 4.22
N GLU A 382 -5.53 -0.53 4.13
CA GLU A 382 -4.54 -0.59 3.05
C GLU A 382 -3.84 -1.94 3.08
N GLU A 383 -3.36 -2.35 4.26
CA GLU A 383 -2.64 -3.58 4.54
C GLU A 383 -3.42 -4.86 4.19
N SER A 384 -4.72 -4.73 4.08
CA SER A 384 -5.65 -5.80 3.70
C SER A 384 -6.00 -5.79 2.21
N GLY A 385 -5.33 -4.97 1.40
CA GLY A 385 -5.49 -4.89 -0.06
C GLY A 385 -6.18 -3.63 -0.55
N LEU A 386 -5.76 -2.45 -0.05
CA LEU A 386 -6.19 -1.13 -0.50
C LEU A 386 -7.70 -0.88 -0.31
N LEU A 387 -8.33 -1.50 0.72
CA LEU A 387 -9.80 -1.58 0.79
C LEU A 387 -10.44 -0.21 1.02
N GLY A 388 -9.83 0.66 1.83
CA GLY A 388 -10.35 2.01 2.10
C GLY A 388 -10.34 2.90 0.87
N SER A 389 -9.20 2.95 0.16
CA SER A 389 -9.07 3.72 -1.08
C SER A 389 -9.91 3.14 -2.22
N GLU A 390 -10.02 1.80 -2.33
CA GLU A 390 -10.89 1.16 -3.32
C GLU A 390 -12.37 1.41 -3.03
N TYR A 391 -12.78 1.41 -1.74
CA TYR A 391 -14.13 1.81 -1.37
C TYR A 391 -14.41 3.26 -1.76
N TYR A 392 -13.48 4.18 -1.45
CA TYR A 392 -13.59 5.58 -1.86
C TYR A 392 -13.66 5.72 -3.38
N ALA A 393 -12.81 5.02 -4.12
CA ALA A 393 -12.78 5.08 -5.59
C ALA A 393 -14.09 4.60 -6.24
N ASN A 394 -14.84 3.71 -5.57
CA ASN A 394 -16.16 3.26 -5.98
C ASN A 394 -17.30 4.14 -5.46
N ASN A 395 -17.10 4.86 -4.35
CA ASN A 395 -18.07 5.72 -3.68
C ASN A 395 -17.46 7.11 -3.38
N PRO A 396 -17.01 7.84 -4.42
CA PRO A 396 -16.23 9.05 -4.22
C PRO A 396 -17.06 10.17 -3.63
N LEU A 397 -16.54 10.85 -2.60
CA LEU A 397 -17.16 12.05 -2.03
C LEU A 397 -16.81 13.32 -2.83
N TYR A 398 -15.73 13.27 -3.58
CA TYR A 398 -15.32 14.27 -4.56
C TYR A 398 -15.30 13.60 -5.94
N PRO A 399 -15.92 14.19 -6.98
CA PRO A 399 -15.96 13.58 -8.31
C PRO A 399 -14.54 13.28 -8.82
N LEU A 400 -14.26 12.02 -9.18
CA LEU A 400 -12.91 11.61 -9.61
C LEU A 400 -12.51 12.26 -10.93
N GLU A 401 -13.47 12.55 -11.79
CA GLU A 401 -13.26 13.33 -13.02
C GLU A 401 -12.82 14.76 -12.74
N LYS A 402 -13.16 15.33 -11.56
CA LYS A 402 -12.73 16.64 -11.07
C LYS A 402 -11.57 16.58 -10.09
N THR A 403 -11.04 15.41 -9.81
CA THR A 403 -9.81 15.24 -9.07
C THR A 403 -8.64 15.36 -10.04
N ALA A 404 -7.85 16.43 -9.89
CA ALA A 404 -6.74 16.74 -10.78
C ALA A 404 -5.62 15.73 -10.65
N ALA A 405 -5.24 15.40 -9.42
CA ALA A 405 -4.19 14.45 -9.08
C ALA A 405 -4.44 13.81 -7.71
N ASN A 406 -3.87 12.63 -7.48
CA ASN A 406 -3.63 12.07 -6.15
C ASN A 406 -2.14 11.85 -5.95
N LEU A 407 -1.60 12.38 -4.85
CA LEU A 407 -0.23 12.21 -4.42
C LEU A 407 -0.24 11.44 -3.10
N THR A 408 0.40 10.27 -3.09
CA THR A 408 0.39 9.34 -1.95
C THR A 408 1.79 9.21 -1.35
N LEU A 409 1.86 9.29 -0.04
CA LEU A 409 3.04 8.96 0.76
C LEU A 409 2.81 7.59 1.38
N ASP A 410 3.82 6.71 1.28
CA ASP A 410 3.78 5.38 1.83
C ASP A 410 5.22 4.90 2.02
N ILE A 411 5.64 4.68 3.25
CA ILE A 411 7.01 4.36 3.65
C ILE A 411 8.01 5.43 3.17
N LEU A 412 8.46 6.28 4.08
CA LEU A 412 9.48 7.28 3.79
C LEU A 412 10.85 6.87 4.35
N GLN A 413 11.92 7.32 3.72
CA GLN A 413 13.25 6.97 4.19
C GLN A 413 13.62 7.75 5.47
N THR A 414 14.26 7.05 6.41
CA THR A 414 14.61 7.57 7.74
C THR A 414 16.11 7.67 7.99
N ALA A 415 16.92 7.63 6.90
CA ALA A 415 18.37 7.59 6.96
C ALA A 415 19.05 8.94 6.59
N GLY A 416 18.28 10.03 6.47
CA GLY A 416 18.78 11.38 6.25
C GLY A 416 18.71 11.85 4.80
N LEU A 417 19.41 12.96 4.51
CA LEU A 417 19.34 13.63 3.21
C LEU A 417 19.83 12.74 2.05
N ALA A 418 19.17 12.88 0.90
CA ALA A 418 19.53 12.17 -0.33
C ALA A 418 19.71 13.13 -1.52
N LYS A 419 20.56 12.74 -2.48
CA LYS A 419 20.79 13.46 -3.74
C LYS A 419 19.73 13.18 -4.81
N ASP A 420 18.87 12.20 -4.56
CA ASP A 420 17.79 11.85 -5.47
C ASP A 420 16.51 11.47 -4.71
N VAL A 421 15.43 11.30 -5.46
CA VAL A 421 14.17 10.70 -5.02
C VAL A 421 13.84 9.55 -5.97
N ILE A 422 13.30 8.48 -5.44
CA ILE A 422 12.94 7.30 -6.25
C ILE A 422 11.53 7.49 -6.79
N LEU A 423 11.39 7.34 -8.12
CA LEU A 423 10.12 7.37 -8.83
C LEU A 423 9.57 5.95 -8.98
N VAL A 424 8.38 5.71 -8.48
CA VAL A 424 7.64 4.46 -8.67
C VAL A 424 6.76 4.57 -9.92
N GLY A 425 6.80 3.56 -10.79
CA GLY A 425 5.95 3.49 -11.97
C GLY A 425 6.33 4.51 -13.06
N GLU A 426 7.61 4.60 -13.42
CA GLU A 426 8.09 5.49 -14.49
C GLU A 426 7.30 5.32 -15.80
N GLY A 427 6.97 6.44 -16.46
CA GLY A 427 6.31 6.46 -17.76
C GLY A 427 4.78 6.47 -17.69
N GLN A 428 4.18 6.70 -16.52
CA GLN A 428 2.73 6.68 -16.33
C GLN A 428 2.05 8.03 -16.63
N SER A 429 2.50 9.12 -16.02
CA SER A 429 1.82 10.42 -16.14
C SER A 429 2.80 11.60 -16.25
N ASP A 430 2.28 12.78 -16.63
CA ASP A 430 3.07 14.02 -16.66
C ASP A 430 3.31 14.63 -15.26
N LEU A 431 2.79 14.04 -14.19
CA LEU A 431 3.18 14.35 -12.81
C LEU A 431 4.65 14.01 -12.53
N GLU A 432 5.23 13.10 -13.30
CA GLU A 432 6.66 12.78 -13.25
C GLU A 432 7.53 13.97 -13.67
N ASP A 433 7.05 14.79 -14.63
CA ASP A 433 7.73 16.02 -15.02
C ASP A 433 7.68 17.06 -13.89
N ASP A 434 6.56 17.13 -13.16
CA ASP A 434 6.42 17.97 -11.97
C ASP A 434 7.37 17.52 -10.87
N LEU A 435 7.50 16.20 -10.66
CA LEU A 435 8.46 15.64 -9.69
C LEU A 435 9.90 16.01 -10.07
N GLN A 436 10.26 15.90 -11.36
CA GLN A 436 11.59 16.29 -11.83
C GLN A 436 11.86 17.78 -11.59
N LEU A 437 10.88 18.65 -11.87
CA LEU A 437 11.01 20.08 -11.61
C LEU A 437 11.15 20.39 -10.12
N ALA A 438 10.32 19.76 -9.27
CA ALA A 438 10.39 19.93 -7.83
C ALA A 438 11.72 19.43 -7.24
N ALA A 439 12.21 18.28 -7.67
CA ALA A 439 13.50 17.73 -7.26
C ALA A 439 14.67 18.64 -7.67
N ALA A 440 14.62 19.20 -8.89
CA ALA A 440 15.65 20.14 -9.37
C ALA A 440 15.73 21.43 -8.51
N LEU A 441 14.61 21.90 -7.94
CA LEU A 441 14.61 23.03 -7.00
C LEU A 441 15.35 22.71 -5.68
N GLN A 442 15.47 21.43 -5.34
CA GLN A 442 16.23 20.92 -4.19
C GLN A 442 17.65 20.47 -4.59
N GLU A 443 18.08 20.74 -5.82
CA GLU A 443 19.35 20.22 -6.37
C GLU A 443 19.44 18.68 -6.36
N ARG A 444 18.29 18.00 -6.44
CA ARG A 444 18.16 16.55 -6.47
C ARG A 444 17.78 16.06 -7.88
N THR A 445 18.01 14.77 -8.13
CA THR A 445 17.56 14.09 -9.35
C THR A 445 16.42 13.14 -9.04
N VAL A 446 15.66 12.76 -10.06
CA VAL A 446 14.68 11.66 -10.00
C VAL A 446 15.35 10.41 -10.55
N THR A 447 15.29 9.32 -9.80
CA THR A 447 15.83 8.01 -10.18
C THR A 447 14.68 7.02 -10.27
N PRO A 448 14.54 6.24 -11.35
CA PRO A 448 13.54 5.17 -11.42
C PRO A 448 13.76 4.11 -10.33
N GLU A 449 12.68 3.43 -9.96
CA GLU A 449 12.73 2.26 -9.06
C GLU A 449 13.68 1.16 -9.55
N ASN A 450 14.32 0.44 -8.63
CA ASN A 450 15.33 -0.55 -8.95
C ASN A 450 14.74 -1.90 -9.39
N LEU A 451 13.58 -2.26 -8.85
CA LEU A 451 12.92 -3.56 -9.00
C LEU A 451 11.46 -3.37 -9.47
N PRO A 452 11.25 -2.84 -10.71
CA PRO A 452 9.92 -2.58 -11.23
C PRO A 452 9.07 -3.86 -11.37
N GLU A 453 9.72 -5.04 -11.37
CA GLU A 453 9.09 -6.35 -11.31
C GLU A 453 8.37 -6.65 -9.98
N ASN A 454 8.68 -5.93 -8.92
CA ASN A 454 7.97 -6.03 -7.64
C ASN A 454 6.56 -5.39 -7.69
N GLY A 455 6.28 -4.61 -8.74
CA GLY A 455 4.97 -4.00 -8.99
C GLY A 455 4.51 -3.06 -7.89
N LEU A 456 5.43 -2.28 -7.29
CA LEU A 456 5.11 -1.36 -6.20
C LEU A 456 4.06 -0.32 -6.60
N PHE A 457 4.01 0.06 -7.88
CA PHE A 457 2.96 0.93 -8.42
C PHE A 457 1.54 0.41 -8.18
N PHE A 458 1.35 -0.90 -7.99
CA PHE A 458 0.04 -1.53 -7.74
C PHE A 458 -0.17 -1.89 -6.27
N ARG A 459 0.68 -1.42 -5.34
CA ARG A 459 0.71 -1.90 -3.96
C ARG A 459 0.43 -0.81 -2.91
N ALA A 460 0.06 0.40 -3.34
CA ALA A 460 -0.33 1.48 -2.44
C ALA A 460 -1.63 2.15 -2.93
N ASP A 461 -2.27 2.91 -2.09
CA ASP A 461 -3.63 3.45 -2.23
C ASP A 461 -3.87 4.33 -3.46
N HIS A 462 -2.82 4.97 -4.01
CA HIS A 462 -2.91 5.75 -5.25
C HIS A 462 -3.47 4.91 -6.41
N PHE A 463 -3.21 3.61 -6.39
CA PHE A 463 -3.62 2.69 -7.45
C PHE A 463 -5.14 2.59 -7.57
N SER A 464 -5.87 2.61 -6.47
CA SER A 464 -7.34 2.59 -6.48
C SER A 464 -7.93 3.77 -7.28
N LEU A 465 -7.31 4.96 -7.18
CA LEU A 465 -7.72 6.14 -7.93
C LEU A 465 -7.20 6.10 -9.37
N ALA A 466 -5.99 5.56 -9.61
CA ALA A 466 -5.45 5.35 -10.95
C ALA A 466 -6.38 4.48 -11.80
N ARG A 467 -6.91 3.38 -11.25
CA ARG A 467 -7.90 2.50 -11.89
C ARG A 467 -9.20 3.22 -12.29
N ARG A 468 -9.45 4.42 -11.78
CA ARG A 468 -10.59 5.30 -12.14
C ARG A 468 -10.16 6.49 -13.00
N GLY A 469 -8.91 6.48 -13.48
CA GLY A 469 -8.37 7.46 -14.41
C GLY A 469 -7.79 8.73 -13.77
N VAL A 470 -7.72 8.85 -12.44
CA VAL A 470 -7.06 9.98 -11.78
C VAL A 470 -5.55 9.85 -11.94
N PRO A 471 -4.82 10.86 -12.47
CA PRO A 471 -3.36 10.84 -12.49
C PRO A 471 -2.80 10.80 -11.07
N VAL A 472 -1.80 9.97 -10.85
CA VAL A 472 -1.25 9.70 -9.52
C VAL A 472 0.27 9.82 -9.48
N LEU A 473 0.80 10.07 -8.29
CA LEU A 473 2.23 10.02 -7.98
C LEU A 473 2.42 9.38 -6.60
N LEU A 474 3.35 8.43 -6.51
CA LEU A 474 3.72 7.75 -5.27
C LEU A 474 5.17 8.05 -4.90
N ILE A 475 5.40 8.42 -3.64
CA ILE A 475 6.73 8.36 -3.03
C ILE A 475 6.72 7.19 -2.04
N MET A 476 7.61 6.21 -2.30
CA MET A 476 7.77 5.01 -1.48
C MET A 476 9.26 4.64 -1.43
N ALA A 477 9.86 4.76 -0.25
CA ALA A 477 11.31 4.66 -0.09
C ALA A 477 11.88 3.24 -0.33
N ILE A 478 11.05 2.20 -0.27
CA ILE A 478 11.49 0.82 -0.55
C ILE A 478 11.58 0.51 -2.05
N ALA A 479 11.22 1.45 -2.92
CA ALA A 479 11.28 1.26 -4.38
C ALA A 479 12.70 1.25 -4.95
N GLY A 480 13.68 1.75 -4.18
CA GLY A 480 15.09 1.78 -4.57
C GLY A 480 15.93 2.52 -3.53
N GLY A 481 17.17 2.09 -3.29
CA GLY A 481 18.05 2.77 -2.35
C GLY A 481 18.31 4.20 -2.79
N ALA A 482 18.01 5.18 -1.94
CA ALA A 482 18.33 6.57 -2.21
C ALA A 482 19.86 6.82 -2.20
N ASP A 483 20.37 7.73 -3.02
CA ASP A 483 21.79 8.16 -2.97
C ASP A 483 21.97 9.11 -1.79
N LEU A 484 22.12 8.54 -0.58
CA LEU A 484 22.25 9.30 0.65
C LEU A 484 23.49 10.22 0.62
N ILE A 485 23.39 11.38 1.26
CA ILE A 485 24.55 12.26 1.44
C ILE A 485 25.64 11.51 2.23
N ASP A 486 25.24 10.80 3.27
CA ASP A 486 26.13 10.00 4.10
C ASP A 486 26.08 8.52 3.67
N GLY A 487 27.10 8.05 2.98
CA GLY A 487 27.24 6.66 2.55
C GLY A 487 26.77 6.33 1.13
N GLY A 488 26.15 7.27 0.43
CA GLY A 488 25.75 7.13 -0.97
C GLY A 488 24.67 6.07 -1.21
N ARG A 489 24.55 5.62 -2.46
CA ARG A 489 23.58 4.59 -2.89
C ARG A 489 23.68 3.29 -2.07
N ALA A 490 24.91 2.86 -1.76
CA ALA A 490 25.12 1.64 -0.99
C ALA A 490 24.51 1.69 0.41
N ALA A 491 24.50 2.88 1.06
CA ALA A 491 23.84 3.04 2.35
C ALA A 491 22.30 3.02 2.22
N GLY A 492 21.77 3.59 1.14
CA GLY A 492 20.34 3.51 0.84
C GLY A 492 19.88 2.08 0.54
N ASP A 493 20.65 1.33 -0.27
CA ASP A 493 20.37 -0.08 -0.54
C ASP A 493 20.41 -0.92 0.74
N GLN A 494 21.38 -0.65 1.63
CA GLN A 494 21.47 -1.34 2.92
C GLN A 494 20.27 -1.00 3.82
N TRP A 495 19.83 0.26 3.87
CA TRP A 495 18.65 0.67 4.63
C TRP A 495 17.40 -0.09 4.19
N ILE A 496 17.17 -0.21 2.85
CA ILE A 496 16.04 -1.00 2.32
C ILE A 496 16.17 -2.46 2.74
N ALA A 497 17.35 -3.07 2.54
CA ALA A 497 17.56 -4.48 2.85
C ALA A 497 17.31 -4.76 4.34
N ASP A 498 17.76 -3.87 5.23
CA ASP A 498 17.54 -3.99 6.67
C ASP A 498 16.07 -3.82 7.05
N TYR A 499 15.39 -2.83 6.47
CA TYR A 499 13.98 -2.58 6.74
C TYR A 499 13.09 -3.69 6.19
N THR A 500 13.20 -4.01 4.89
CA THR A 500 12.33 -5.00 4.24
C THR A 500 12.63 -6.44 4.69
N GLY A 501 13.89 -6.72 5.03
CA GLY A 501 14.30 -8.05 5.50
C GLY A 501 13.91 -8.36 6.95
N ASN A 502 13.78 -7.34 7.79
CA ASN A 502 13.61 -7.53 9.24
C ASN A 502 12.33 -6.90 9.80
N CYS A 503 11.98 -5.66 9.40
CA CYS A 503 10.97 -4.88 10.13
C CYS A 503 9.68 -4.60 9.36
N TYR A 504 9.68 -4.69 8.04
CA TYR A 504 8.49 -4.50 7.22
C TYR A 504 7.38 -5.47 7.64
N HIS A 505 6.22 -4.94 8.08
CA HIS A 505 5.09 -5.66 8.66
C HIS A 505 5.40 -6.41 9.98
N GLN A 506 6.44 -6.02 10.71
CA GLN A 506 6.87 -6.69 11.94
C GLN A 506 6.79 -5.75 13.16
N THR A 507 6.99 -6.33 14.34
CA THR A 507 6.99 -5.60 15.62
C THR A 507 8.12 -4.57 15.76
N CYS A 508 9.18 -4.68 14.94
CA CYS A 508 10.30 -3.75 14.94
C CYS A 508 10.11 -2.55 14.00
N ASP A 509 9.02 -2.48 13.21
CA ASP A 509 8.63 -1.24 12.55
C ASP A 509 8.05 -0.26 13.59
N ALA A 510 8.92 0.22 14.45
CA ALA A 510 8.63 1.05 15.59
C ALA A 510 9.38 2.39 15.49
N TRP A 511 8.79 3.44 16.05
CA TRP A 511 9.46 4.73 16.14
C TRP A 511 10.81 4.62 16.88
N SER A 512 11.83 5.32 16.36
CA SER A 512 13.13 5.42 16.98
C SER A 512 13.61 6.87 17.05
N GLU A 513 14.26 7.22 18.16
CA GLU A 513 14.94 8.51 18.29
C GLU A 513 16.18 8.64 17.38
N ASP A 514 16.68 7.52 16.85
CA ASP A 514 17.82 7.47 15.95
C ASP A 514 17.43 7.79 14.48
N TRP A 515 16.16 7.96 14.17
CA TRP A 515 15.72 8.31 12.82
C TRP A 515 16.20 9.69 12.42
N ASN A 516 16.83 9.77 11.25
CA ASN A 516 17.13 11.05 10.61
C ASN A 516 16.05 11.34 9.55
N LEU A 517 15.06 12.15 9.93
CA LEU A 517 13.90 12.47 9.09
C LEU A 517 14.16 13.59 8.06
N ASP A 518 15.39 14.10 7.94
CA ASP A 518 15.70 15.18 6.98
C ASP A 518 15.38 14.77 5.53
N GLY A 519 15.56 13.47 5.19
CA GLY A 519 15.20 12.93 3.88
C GLY A 519 13.69 12.85 3.66
N ALA A 520 12.94 12.39 4.68
CA ALA A 520 11.48 12.41 4.62
C ALA A 520 10.95 13.84 4.46
N VAL A 521 11.53 14.83 5.15
CA VAL A 521 11.21 16.25 4.97
C VAL A 521 11.44 16.70 3.53
N GLN A 522 12.59 16.33 2.91
CA GLN A 522 12.84 16.64 1.51
C GLN A 522 11.77 16.07 0.58
N ASP A 523 11.39 14.81 0.79
CA ASP A 523 10.42 14.12 -0.06
C ASP A 523 9.00 14.72 0.08
N ILE A 524 8.56 15.03 1.31
CA ILE A 524 7.28 15.69 1.56
C ILE A 524 7.24 17.10 0.93
N GLN A 525 8.36 17.83 0.93
CA GLN A 525 8.47 19.15 0.28
C GLN A 525 8.35 19.08 -1.24
N LEU A 526 8.65 17.94 -1.89
CA LEU A 526 8.36 17.75 -3.32
C LEU A 526 6.86 17.81 -3.57
N PHE A 527 6.07 17.12 -2.75
CA PHE A 527 4.61 17.17 -2.85
C PHE A 527 4.05 18.56 -2.54
N GLU A 528 4.60 19.24 -1.52
CA GLU A 528 4.24 20.64 -1.25
C GLU A 528 4.43 21.52 -2.49
N THR A 529 5.55 21.38 -3.19
CA THR A 529 5.86 22.15 -4.39
C THR A 529 4.89 21.85 -5.53
N ILE A 530 4.65 20.56 -5.79
CA ILE A 530 3.74 20.10 -6.85
C ILE A 530 2.29 20.57 -6.57
N VAL A 531 1.83 20.43 -5.33
CA VAL A 531 0.46 20.84 -4.93
C VAL A 531 0.27 22.34 -5.06
N LYS A 532 1.27 23.16 -4.70
CA LYS A 532 1.21 24.62 -4.86
C LYS A 532 1.13 25.04 -6.33
N ASP A 533 1.87 24.39 -7.20
CA ASP A 533 1.81 24.64 -8.65
C ASP A 533 0.45 24.24 -9.24
N LEU A 534 0.05 22.99 -9.03
CA LEU A 534 -1.23 22.46 -9.52
C LEU A 534 -2.43 23.16 -8.93
N GLY A 535 -2.38 23.50 -7.65
CA GLY A 535 -3.44 24.17 -6.91
C GLY A 535 -3.65 25.61 -7.31
N SER A 536 -2.66 26.25 -7.94
CA SER A 536 -2.70 27.64 -8.42
C SER A 536 -2.78 27.73 -9.95
N SER A 537 -3.03 26.62 -10.64
CA SER A 537 -3.08 26.55 -12.10
C SER A 537 -4.37 25.94 -12.61
N HIS A 538 -4.66 26.14 -13.92
CA HIS A 538 -5.77 25.46 -14.61
C HIS A 538 -5.31 24.18 -15.32
N ARG A 539 -4.06 23.72 -15.12
CA ARG A 539 -3.53 22.53 -15.74
C ARG A 539 -4.20 21.28 -15.16
N TRP A 540 -4.53 20.34 -16.05
CA TRP A 540 -5.00 19.02 -15.70
C TRP A 540 -3.91 18.00 -16.05
N PRO A 541 -3.30 17.34 -15.09
CA PRO A 541 -2.35 16.28 -15.36
C PRO A 541 -2.94 15.17 -16.23
N GLN A 542 -2.10 14.59 -17.09
CA GLN A 542 -2.49 13.60 -18.09
C GLN A 542 -1.67 12.32 -17.93
N TRP A 543 -2.32 11.19 -18.22
CA TRP A 543 -1.60 9.94 -18.43
C TRP A 543 -0.83 9.97 -19.75
N ARG A 544 0.36 9.40 -19.78
CA ARG A 544 1.17 9.28 -20.98
C ARG A 544 0.56 8.29 -21.97
N GLU A 545 0.94 8.39 -23.24
CA GLU A 545 0.58 7.38 -24.25
C GLU A 545 1.13 6.01 -23.83
N GLY A 546 0.27 4.99 -23.90
CA GLY A 546 0.60 3.62 -23.46
C GLY A 546 0.26 3.32 -22.01
N SER A 547 -0.14 4.31 -21.20
CA SER A 547 -0.70 4.04 -19.88
C SER A 547 -2.10 3.42 -19.99
N GLU A 548 -2.34 2.35 -19.26
CA GLU A 548 -3.62 1.62 -19.21
C GLU A 548 -4.77 2.47 -18.64
N PHE A 549 -4.45 3.54 -17.89
CA PHE A 549 -5.44 4.42 -17.25
C PHE A 549 -5.88 5.60 -18.12
N LYS A 550 -5.17 5.86 -19.24
CA LYS A 550 -5.40 7.04 -20.09
C LYS A 550 -6.81 7.09 -20.67
N ALA A 551 -7.31 5.98 -21.18
CA ALA A 551 -8.61 5.93 -21.83
C ALA A 551 -9.76 6.37 -20.91
N LEU A 552 -9.72 5.98 -19.61
CA LEU A 552 -10.71 6.41 -18.61
C LEU A 552 -10.64 7.90 -18.33
N ARG A 553 -9.42 8.45 -18.22
CA ARG A 553 -9.20 9.88 -18.02
C ARG A 553 -9.74 10.71 -19.19
N ASP A 554 -9.44 10.27 -20.41
CA ASP A 554 -9.85 10.94 -21.64
C ASP A 554 -11.38 10.91 -21.79
N ALA A 555 -12.06 9.82 -21.45
CA ALA A 555 -13.50 9.69 -21.51
C ALA A 555 -14.24 10.72 -20.63
N SER A 556 -13.64 11.15 -19.52
CA SER A 556 -14.19 12.16 -18.61
C SER A 556 -13.77 13.61 -18.92
N ALA A 557 -13.02 13.87 -20.02
CA ALA A 557 -12.44 15.18 -20.32
C ALA A 557 -13.48 16.34 -20.44
N ALA A 558 -14.70 16.03 -20.90
CA ALA A 558 -15.76 17.04 -21.03
C ALA A 558 -16.24 17.61 -19.68
N GLN A 559 -16.03 16.88 -18.57
CA GLN A 559 -16.46 17.25 -17.22
C GLN A 559 -15.45 18.18 -16.52
N ARG A 560 -14.28 18.39 -17.12
CA ARG A 560 -13.19 19.24 -16.64
C ARG A 560 -13.11 20.60 -17.35
N ARG A 561 -14.11 20.96 -18.14
CA ARG A 561 -14.17 22.22 -18.90
C ARG A 561 -14.99 23.28 -18.17
#